data_fa72a7b5bedb091ed9a7c06a585f618f
#
_entry.id   fa72a7b5bedb091ed9a7c06a585f618f
#
_cell.length_a   1.000
_cell.length_b   1.000
_cell.length_c   1.000
_cell.angle_alpha   90.00
_cell.angle_beta   90.00
_cell.angle_gamma   90.00
#
_symmetry.space_group_name_H-M   'P 1'
#
loop_
_entity.id
_entity.type
_entity.pdbx_description
1 polymer ?
#
loop_
_entity_poly.entity_id
_entity_poly.type
_entity_poly.pdbx_seq_one_letter_code
_entity_poly.pdbx_strand_id
1 'polypeptide(L)' 'MPKIDTDEIMAMEDTHITVRGYRRRTTIPSGIFRFLELEDGDVIRWIATKDGTVYVSKMEKIE' A
#
# COMPACT_ATOMS: atom_id res chain seq x y z
N MET A 1 8.31 11.22 -13.76
CA MET A 1 7.26 10.84 -12.80
C MET A 1 6.10 10.22 -13.52
N PRO A 2 5.58 9.09 -13.05
CA PRO A 2 4.37 8.57 -13.63
C PRO A 2 3.21 9.52 -13.39
N LYS A 3 2.39 9.67 -14.39
CA LYS A 3 1.18 10.48 -14.27
C LYS A 3 0.07 9.59 -13.73
N ILE A 4 -0.58 10.06 -12.68
CA ILE A 4 -1.78 9.40 -12.16
C ILE A 4 -2.97 10.08 -12.80
N ASP A 5 -3.77 9.31 -13.51
CA ASP A 5 -5.04 9.79 -14.04
C ASP A 5 -6.03 9.84 -12.89
N THR A 6 -6.53 11.03 -12.56
CA THR A 6 -7.44 11.19 -11.43
C THR A 6 -8.74 10.40 -11.60
N ASP A 7 -9.15 10.14 -12.85
CA ASP A 7 -10.34 9.34 -13.11
C ASP A 7 -10.16 7.87 -12.75
N GLU A 8 -8.92 7.42 -12.58
CA GLU A 8 -8.61 6.04 -12.22
C GLU A 8 -8.41 5.84 -10.72
N ILE A 9 -8.42 6.92 -9.95
CA ILE A 9 -8.22 6.82 -8.50
C ILE A 9 -9.50 6.30 -7.84
N MET A 10 -9.38 5.15 -7.20
CA MET A 10 -10.48 4.53 -6.47
C MET A 10 -10.41 4.81 -4.97
N ALA A 11 -9.22 5.10 -4.46
CA ALA A 11 -9.02 5.47 -3.06
C ALA A 11 -7.74 6.29 -2.97
N MET A 12 -7.74 7.30 -2.13
CA MET A 12 -6.56 8.11 -1.83
C MET A 12 -6.63 8.52 -0.37
N GLU A 13 -5.65 8.08 0.40
CA GLU A 13 -5.62 8.36 1.82
C GLU A 13 -4.17 8.56 2.27
N ASP A 14 -3.99 9.37 3.29
CA ASP A 14 -2.67 9.66 3.85
C ASP A 14 -2.57 9.10 5.25
N THR A 15 -1.38 8.63 5.63
CA THR A 15 -1.11 8.18 6.97
C THR A 15 0.24 8.72 7.43
N HIS A 16 0.43 8.79 8.74
CA HIS A 16 1.69 9.23 9.32
C HIS A 16 2.61 8.06 9.60
N ILE A 17 3.90 8.27 9.38
CA ILE A 17 4.92 7.29 9.71
C ILE A 17 5.37 7.50 11.15
N THR A 18 5.40 6.43 11.93
CA THR A 18 5.94 6.43 13.28
C THR A 18 7.26 5.65 13.28
N VAL A 19 8.32 6.27 13.80
CA VAL A 19 9.63 5.64 13.89
C VAL A 19 9.99 5.44 15.36
N ARG A 20 10.32 4.20 15.73
CA ARG A 20 10.77 3.84 17.08
C ARG A 20 11.97 2.90 16.94
N GLY A 21 13.16 3.41 17.20
CA GLY A 21 14.38 2.65 16.98
C GLY A 21 14.49 2.29 15.50
N TYR A 22 14.54 1.01 15.20
CA TYR A 22 14.60 0.54 13.82
C TYR A 22 13.22 0.18 13.25
N ARG A 23 12.15 0.36 14.02
CA ARG A 23 10.80 0.07 13.56
C ARG A 23 10.19 1.29 12.87
N ARG A 24 9.62 1.05 11.71
CA ARG A 24 8.93 2.06 10.93
C ARG A 24 7.51 1.57 10.69
N ARG A 25 6.53 2.29 11.19
CA ARG A 25 5.14 1.85 11.16
C ARG A 25 4.23 2.90 10.57
N THR A 26 3.19 2.42 9.90
CA THR A 26 2.08 3.24 9.49
C THR A 26 0.83 2.36 9.49
N THR A 27 -0.33 2.98 9.61
CA THR A 27 -1.60 2.27 9.55
C THR A 27 -2.02 2.12 8.11
N ILE A 28 -2.49 0.95 7.72
CA ILE A 28 -3.08 0.77 6.41
C ILE A 28 -4.46 1.44 6.44
N PRO A 29 -4.71 2.44 5.59
CA PRO A 29 -6.01 3.13 5.60
C PRO A 29 -7.16 2.17 5.30
N SER A 30 -8.29 2.40 5.95
CA SER A 30 -9.44 1.51 5.83
C SER A 30 -9.95 1.38 4.40
N GLY A 31 -9.92 2.46 3.63
CA GLY A 31 -10.33 2.43 2.23
C GLY A 31 -9.44 1.54 1.38
N ILE A 32 -8.12 1.62 1.61
CA ILE A 32 -7.16 0.76 0.90
C ILE A 32 -7.31 -0.69 1.34
N PHE A 33 -7.50 -0.90 2.65
CA PHE A 33 -7.69 -2.24 3.22
C PHE A 33 -8.88 -2.94 2.55
N ARG A 34 -10.00 -2.23 2.40
CA ARG A 34 -11.19 -2.77 1.76
C ARG A 34 -11.01 -2.93 0.25
N PHE A 35 -10.36 -1.97 -0.39
CA PHE A 35 -10.13 -2.02 -1.83
C PHE A 35 -9.31 -3.25 -2.22
N LEU A 36 -8.28 -3.55 -1.44
CA LEU A 36 -7.42 -4.72 -1.68
C LEU A 36 -8.01 -6.01 -1.10
N GLU A 37 -9.13 -5.93 -0.41
CA GLU A 37 -9.78 -7.08 0.23
C GLU A 37 -8.81 -7.83 1.16
N LEU A 38 -8.11 -7.05 2.00
CA LEU A 38 -7.11 -7.61 2.91
C LEU A 38 -7.77 -8.29 4.11
N GLU A 39 -7.10 -9.31 4.62
CA GLU A 39 -7.51 -10.05 5.80
C GLU A 39 -6.28 -10.28 6.69
N ASP A 40 -6.55 -10.63 7.95
CA ASP A 40 -5.47 -10.96 8.87
C ASP A 40 -4.61 -12.10 8.30
N GLY A 41 -3.31 -11.93 8.37
CA GLY A 41 -2.37 -12.91 7.85
C GLY A 41 -2.02 -12.77 6.38
N ASP A 42 -2.69 -11.86 5.68
CA ASP A 42 -2.35 -11.62 4.28
C ASP A 42 -0.96 -11.01 4.15
N VAL A 43 -0.32 -11.30 3.02
CA VAL A 43 0.99 -10.75 2.68
C VAL A 43 0.81 -9.69 1.61
N ILE A 44 1.43 -8.54 1.82
CA ILE A 44 1.45 -7.49 0.80
C ILE A 44 2.87 -7.35 0.27
N ARG A 45 2.96 -7.04 -1.01
CA ARG A 45 4.25 -6.87 -1.69
C ARG A 45 4.46 -5.39 -2.01
N TRP A 46 5.65 -4.93 -1.71
CA TRP A 46 6.07 -3.57 -1.98
C TRP A 46 7.11 -3.60 -3.09
N ILE A 47 6.88 -2.86 -4.16
CA ILE A 47 7.78 -2.82 -5.30
C ILE A 47 8.16 -1.38 -5.56
N ALA A 48 9.46 -1.07 -5.49
CA ALA A 48 9.98 0.25 -5.82
C ALA A 48 10.62 0.22 -7.20
N THR A 49 10.34 1.21 -8.00
CA THR A 49 10.89 1.32 -9.35
C THR A 49 11.87 2.49 -9.41
N LYS A 50 12.66 2.54 -10.49
CA LYS A 50 13.73 3.55 -10.64
C LYS A 50 13.20 4.96 -10.74
N ASP A 51 11.95 5.14 -11.16
CA ASP A 51 11.35 6.46 -11.29
C ASP A 51 10.86 7.04 -9.97
N GLY A 52 11.04 6.30 -8.88
CA GLY A 52 10.63 6.74 -7.55
C GLY A 52 9.21 6.34 -7.17
N THR A 53 8.59 5.47 -7.94
CA THR A 53 7.25 4.97 -7.66
C THR A 53 7.32 3.72 -6.80
N VAL A 54 6.38 3.59 -5.87
CA VAL A 54 6.23 2.38 -5.07
C VAL A 54 4.84 1.81 -5.31
N TYR A 55 4.80 0.55 -5.67
CA TYR A 55 3.55 -0.20 -5.85
C TYR A 55 3.35 -1.12 -4.66
N VAL A 56 2.11 -1.23 -4.23
CA VAL A 56 1.72 -2.14 -3.15
C VAL A 56 0.62 -3.04 -3.67
N SER A 57 0.78 -4.33 -3.50
CA SER A 57 -0.22 -5.28 -3.97
C SER A 57 -0.41 -6.41 -2.96
N LYS A 58 -1.61 -6.96 -2.94
CA LYS A 58 -1.90 -8.15 -2.15
C LYS A 58 -1.34 -9.38 -2.88
N MET A 59 -0.65 -10.23 -2.13
CA MET A 59 -0.20 -11.49 -2.65
C MET A 59 -1.32 -12.52 -2.56
N GLU A 60 -1.56 -13.25 -3.64
CA GLU A 60 -2.55 -14.30 -3.61
C GLU A 60 -2.03 -15.49 -2.82
N LYS A 61 -2.94 -16.09 -2.04
CA LYS A 61 -2.62 -17.31 -1.33
C LYS A 61 -2.63 -18.46 -2.31
N ILE A 62 -1.52 -19.18 -2.34
CA ILE A 62 -1.43 -20.41 -3.12
C ILE A 62 -1.73 -21.55 -2.14
N GLU A 63 -2.81 -22.25 -2.38
CA GLU A 63 -3.15 -23.42 -1.57
C GLU A 63 -2.54 -24.69 -2.16
#